data_e91d88a77f40f5d4bce8721843460302
#
_entry.id   e91d88a77f40f5d4bce8721843460302
#
_cell.length_a   1.000
_cell.length_b   1.000
_cell.length_c   1.000
_cell.angle_alpha   90.00
_cell.angle_beta   90.00
_cell.angle_gamma   90.00
#
_symmetry.space_group_name_H-M   'P 1'
#
loop_
_entity.id
_entity.type
_entity.pdbx_description
1 polymer ?
#
loop_
_entity_poly.entity_id
_entity_poly.type
_entity_poly.pdbx_seq_one_letter_code
_entity_poly.pdbx_strand_id
1 'polypeptide(L)'
;MNWTWFHKLGSPKWFYEISGRWLPWFAIGAALLITVGTVWGLAFAPPDYQQGNSFRIIYIHVPAAFLAQSCYVMLAVCGVVGLVWKMKLADVALQAAAPVGAWMTFIALVTGAIWGKPTWGAWWVWDARLTSMLILLFLYFGVIALGQAISNRDSAAKACAVLAIVGVINIPIIKYSVEWWNTLHQPATFTVTEKPAMPAEMWVPLLLMVLGFYCFFGAVVLMRMRLEVLRREARAAWVRNEVKALVEKAS
;
A
#
# COMPACT_ATOMS: atom_id res chain seq x y z
N MET A 1 -2.32 -4.75 -35.67
CA MET A 1 -2.61 -4.10 -34.35
C MET A 1 -1.36 -3.35 -33.89
N ASN A 2 -1.44 -2.01 -33.78
CA ASN A 2 -0.28 -1.21 -33.37
C ASN A 2 -0.07 -1.34 -31.84
N TRP A 3 0.89 -2.14 -31.44
CA TRP A 3 1.31 -2.35 -30.05
C TRP A 3 2.13 -1.17 -29.46
N THR A 4 2.18 -0.04 -30.14
CA THR A 4 2.96 1.15 -29.73
C THR A 4 2.59 1.67 -28.35
N TRP A 5 1.32 1.57 -27.92
CA TRP A 5 0.87 1.98 -26.59
C TRP A 5 1.44 1.05 -25.50
N PHE A 6 1.52 -0.28 -25.76
CA PHE A 6 2.09 -1.24 -24.82
C PHE A 6 3.59 -1.02 -24.61
N HIS A 7 4.33 -0.72 -25.70
CA HIS A 7 5.74 -0.37 -25.60
C HIS A 7 5.98 0.94 -24.83
N LYS A 8 5.07 1.91 -24.91
CA LYS A 8 5.13 3.14 -24.11
C LYS A 8 5.01 2.84 -22.63
N LEU A 9 4.14 1.89 -22.20
CA LEU A 9 4.01 1.50 -20.79
C LEU A 9 5.32 0.92 -20.20
N GLY A 10 6.17 0.33 -21.02
CA GLY A 10 7.49 -0.16 -20.61
C GLY A 10 8.61 0.91 -20.64
N SER A 11 8.34 2.13 -21.15
CA SER A 11 9.35 3.17 -21.29
C SER A 11 9.61 3.94 -20.00
N PRO A 12 10.84 3.90 -19.43
CA PRO A 12 11.18 4.65 -18.21
C PRO A 12 11.00 6.16 -18.37
N LYS A 13 11.39 6.72 -19.52
CA LYS A 13 11.25 8.16 -19.83
C LYS A 13 9.78 8.58 -19.85
N TRP A 14 8.94 7.86 -20.59
CA TRP A 14 7.51 8.14 -20.65
C TRP A 14 6.83 8.05 -19.29
N PHE A 15 7.18 7.02 -18.51
CA PHE A 15 6.71 6.89 -17.14
C PHE A 15 7.12 8.11 -16.29
N TYR A 16 8.38 8.54 -16.39
CA TYR A 16 8.88 9.68 -15.62
C TYR A 16 8.11 10.97 -15.96
N GLU A 17 7.83 11.20 -17.24
CA GLU A 17 7.08 12.38 -17.71
C GLU A 17 5.62 12.37 -17.23
N ILE A 18 4.91 11.24 -17.40
CA ILE A 18 3.49 11.16 -17.05
C ILE A 18 3.28 11.11 -15.53
N SER A 19 4.11 10.40 -14.81
CA SER A 19 4.01 10.31 -13.34
C SER A 19 4.25 11.66 -12.66
N GLY A 20 5.11 12.52 -13.24
CA GLY A 20 5.33 13.87 -12.75
C GLY A 20 4.10 14.78 -12.84
N ARG A 21 3.21 14.52 -13.81
CA ARG A 21 1.94 15.27 -13.95
C ARG A 21 0.89 14.83 -12.92
N TRP A 22 0.88 13.53 -12.56
CA TRP A 22 -0.09 12.98 -11.64
C TRP A 22 0.32 13.12 -10.17
N LEU A 23 1.62 13.17 -9.90
CA LEU A 23 2.16 13.23 -8.53
C LEU A 23 1.56 14.37 -7.68
N PRO A 24 1.45 15.62 -8.14
CA PRO A 24 0.86 16.70 -7.35
C PRO A 24 -0.60 16.43 -6.97
N TRP A 25 -1.37 15.84 -7.87
CA TRP A 25 -2.78 15.52 -7.63
C TRP A 25 -2.96 14.44 -6.55
N PHE A 26 -2.14 13.41 -6.59
CA PHE A 26 -2.11 12.40 -5.52
C PHE A 26 -1.67 13.01 -4.18
N ALA A 27 -0.66 13.88 -4.18
CA ALA A 27 -0.17 14.53 -2.96
C ALA A 27 -1.24 15.47 -2.36
N ILE A 28 -1.87 16.31 -3.19
CA ILE A 28 -2.96 17.21 -2.77
C ILE A 28 -4.17 16.39 -2.28
N GLY A 29 -4.57 15.36 -3.04
CA GLY A 29 -5.66 14.48 -2.65
C GLY A 29 -5.39 13.80 -1.30
N ALA A 30 -4.18 13.28 -1.09
CA ALA A 30 -3.77 12.71 0.19
C ALA A 30 -3.88 13.72 1.34
N ALA A 31 -3.29 14.92 1.16
CA ALA A 31 -3.31 15.96 2.19
C ALA A 31 -4.74 16.37 2.56
N LEU A 32 -5.59 16.63 1.57
CA LEU A 32 -6.97 17.06 1.79
C LEU A 32 -7.81 15.95 2.43
N LEU A 33 -7.82 14.74 1.85
CA LEU A 33 -8.67 13.65 2.30
C LEU A 33 -8.28 13.14 3.69
N ILE A 34 -6.98 13.02 3.98
CA ILE A 34 -6.50 12.61 5.30
C ILE A 34 -6.81 13.69 6.33
N THR A 35 -6.59 14.97 6.02
CA THR A 35 -6.89 16.05 6.96
C THR A 35 -8.39 16.11 7.27
N VAL A 36 -9.24 16.16 6.25
CA VAL A 36 -10.70 16.20 6.44
C VAL A 36 -11.20 14.94 7.14
N GLY A 37 -10.77 13.76 6.70
CA GLY A 37 -11.16 12.49 7.30
C GLY A 37 -10.72 12.37 8.76
N THR A 38 -9.53 12.84 9.10
CA THR A 38 -9.01 12.84 10.48
C THR A 38 -9.79 13.82 11.36
N VAL A 39 -9.97 15.07 10.91
CA VAL A 39 -10.71 16.06 11.68
C VAL A 39 -12.16 15.61 11.89
N TRP A 40 -12.83 15.14 10.84
CA TRP A 40 -14.20 14.65 10.96
C TRP A 40 -14.29 13.42 11.86
N GLY A 41 -13.46 12.41 11.63
CA GLY A 41 -13.49 11.15 12.39
C GLY A 41 -13.13 11.31 13.86
N LEU A 42 -12.17 12.18 14.19
CA LEU A 42 -11.72 12.36 15.57
C LEU A 42 -12.52 13.40 16.36
N ALA A 43 -13.01 14.49 15.71
CA ALA A 43 -13.68 15.57 16.41
C ALA A 43 -15.21 15.51 16.32
N PHE A 44 -15.77 15.04 15.20
CA PHE A 44 -17.21 15.17 14.93
C PHE A 44 -17.95 13.83 14.85
N ALA A 45 -17.29 12.71 14.53
CA ALA A 45 -17.96 11.42 14.50
C ALA A 45 -18.47 11.04 15.90
N PRO A 46 -19.70 10.51 16.03
CA PRO A 46 -20.24 10.10 17.32
C PRO A 46 -19.43 8.93 17.89
N PRO A 47 -19.41 8.75 19.22
CA PRO A 47 -18.82 7.57 19.84
C PRO A 47 -19.64 6.32 19.47
N ASP A 48 -18.98 5.17 19.38
CA ASP A 48 -19.65 3.89 19.19
C ASP A 48 -20.41 3.49 20.49
N TYR A 49 -21.57 2.84 20.34
CA TYR A 49 -22.42 2.49 21.47
C TYR A 49 -21.83 1.41 22.39
N GLN A 50 -20.94 0.55 21.88
CA GLN A 50 -20.25 -0.48 22.66
C GLN A 50 -18.82 -0.08 23.03
N GLN A 51 -18.08 0.49 22.08
CA GLN A 51 -16.65 0.77 22.20
C GLN A 51 -16.32 2.21 22.62
N GLY A 52 -17.33 3.08 22.67
CA GLY A 52 -17.13 4.49 23.00
C GLY A 52 -16.13 5.16 22.05
N ASN A 53 -15.21 5.95 22.62
CA ASN A 53 -14.19 6.67 21.83
C ASN A 53 -13.05 5.79 21.31
N SER A 54 -12.85 4.58 21.84
CA SER A 54 -11.81 3.67 21.33
C SER A 54 -12.06 3.21 19.90
N PHE A 55 -13.32 3.24 19.45
CA PHE A 55 -13.72 3.01 18.06
C PHE A 55 -12.99 3.92 17.06
N ARG A 56 -12.62 5.15 17.42
CA ARG A 56 -12.01 6.14 16.52
C ARG A 56 -10.69 5.67 15.91
N ILE A 57 -10.04 4.66 16.48
CA ILE A 57 -8.85 4.04 15.91
C ILE A 57 -9.10 3.41 14.53
N ILE A 58 -10.36 3.11 14.19
CA ILE A 58 -10.79 2.58 12.90
C ILE A 58 -10.34 3.47 11.73
N TYR A 59 -10.28 4.79 11.92
CA TYR A 59 -9.91 5.75 10.88
C TYR A 59 -8.45 5.67 10.44
N ILE A 60 -7.59 4.99 11.22
CA ILE A 60 -6.21 4.70 10.85
C ILE A 60 -6.04 3.21 10.57
N HIS A 61 -6.58 2.36 11.43
CA HIS A 61 -6.40 0.91 11.35
C HIS A 61 -6.93 0.32 10.05
N VAL A 62 -8.18 0.61 9.70
CA VAL A 62 -8.83 0.02 8.52
C VAL A 62 -8.19 0.48 7.21
N PRO A 63 -7.92 1.79 6.98
CA PRO A 63 -7.18 2.23 5.80
C PRO A 63 -5.80 1.59 5.67
N ALA A 64 -5.06 1.48 6.78
CA ALA A 64 -3.75 0.85 6.80
C ALA A 64 -3.83 -0.65 6.45
N ALA A 65 -4.79 -1.38 7.04
CA ALA A 65 -4.99 -2.80 6.77
C ALA A 65 -5.43 -3.07 5.32
N PHE A 66 -6.31 -2.25 4.75
CA PHE A 66 -6.72 -2.38 3.35
C PHE A 66 -5.56 -2.11 2.41
N LEU A 67 -4.81 -1.04 2.66
CA LEU A 67 -3.67 -0.69 1.84
C LEU A 67 -2.55 -1.73 1.94
N ALA A 68 -2.28 -2.27 3.13
CA ALA A 68 -1.32 -3.35 3.33
C ALA A 68 -1.61 -4.56 2.44
N GLN A 69 -2.86 -5.03 2.43
CA GLN A 69 -3.26 -6.20 1.65
C GLN A 69 -3.25 -5.91 0.15
N SER A 70 -3.88 -4.81 -0.29
CA SER A 70 -3.93 -4.44 -1.71
C SER A 70 -2.56 -4.11 -2.31
N CYS A 71 -1.67 -3.52 -1.53
CA CYS A 71 -0.28 -3.32 -1.94
C CYS A 71 0.43 -4.65 -2.18
N TYR A 72 0.23 -5.67 -1.33
CA TYR A 72 0.86 -6.98 -1.56
C TYR A 72 0.31 -7.67 -2.82
N VAL A 73 -0.99 -7.57 -3.08
CA VAL A 73 -1.58 -8.01 -4.35
C VAL A 73 -0.93 -7.29 -5.53
N MET A 74 -0.70 -5.97 -5.44
CA MET A 74 0.01 -5.21 -6.46
C MET A 74 1.45 -5.72 -6.65
N LEU A 75 2.18 -6.07 -5.58
CA LEU A 75 3.50 -6.68 -5.69
C LEU A 75 3.46 -7.98 -6.49
N ALA A 76 2.48 -8.86 -6.21
CA ALA A 76 2.32 -10.12 -6.94
C ALA A 76 2.00 -9.89 -8.42
N VAL A 77 1.09 -8.97 -8.73
CA VAL A 77 0.79 -8.57 -10.13
C VAL A 77 2.03 -8.03 -10.83
N CYS A 78 2.78 -7.13 -10.18
CA CYS A 78 4.05 -6.63 -10.70
C CYS A 78 5.06 -7.76 -10.90
N GLY A 79 5.11 -8.72 -9.98
CA GLY A 79 5.95 -9.92 -10.11
C GLY A 79 5.61 -10.74 -11.35
N VAL A 80 4.33 -11.03 -11.58
CA VAL A 80 3.86 -11.73 -12.80
C VAL A 80 4.24 -10.95 -14.06
N VAL A 81 3.94 -9.63 -14.09
CA VAL A 81 4.25 -8.77 -15.24
C VAL A 81 5.75 -8.73 -15.50
N GLY A 82 6.56 -8.63 -14.46
CA GLY A 82 8.02 -8.63 -14.57
C GLY A 82 8.59 -9.96 -15.11
N LEU A 83 8.07 -11.10 -14.62
CA LEU A 83 8.55 -12.42 -15.06
C LEU A 83 8.09 -12.80 -16.46
N VAL A 84 6.81 -12.55 -16.79
CA VAL A 84 6.22 -12.96 -18.07
C VAL A 84 6.62 -12.01 -19.21
N TRP A 85 6.42 -10.71 -19.02
CA TRP A 85 6.68 -9.71 -20.07
C TRP A 85 8.04 -9.02 -19.95
N LYS A 86 8.82 -9.36 -18.92
CA LYS A 86 10.16 -8.79 -18.67
C LYS A 86 10.16 -7.25 -18.59
N MET A 87 9.07 -6.67 -18.10
CA MET A 87 8.89 -5.23 -17.97
C MET A 87 9.68 -4.69 -16.77
N LYS A 88 10.76 -3.97 -17.02
CA LYS A 88 11.63 -3.38 -15.96
C LYS A 88 10.87 -2.45 -15.01
N LEU A 89 9.86 -1.73 -15.48
CA LEU A 89 9.03 -0.85 -14.63
C LEU A 89 8.18 -1.63 -13.63
N ALA A 90 7.79 -2.87 -13.92
CA ALA A 90 7.08 -3.71 -12.96
C ALA A 90 7.97 -4.07 -11.75
N ASP A 91 9.25 -4.40 -11.99
CA ASP A 91 10.21 -4.59 -10.90
C ASP A 91 10.44 -3.29 -10.10
N VAL A 92 10.57 -2.15 -10.78
CA VAL A 92 10.70 -0.84 -10.11
C VAL A 92 9.47 -0.57 -9.22
N ALA A 93 8.26 -0.86 -9.71
CA ALA A 93 7.03 -0.67 -8.96
C ALA A 93 6.97 -1.60 -7.73
N LEU A 94 7.31 -2.88 -7.90
CA LEU A 94 7.35 -3.86 -6.83
C LEU A 94 8.29 -3.40 -5.70
N GLN A 95 9.52 -3.03 -6.03
CA GLN A 95 10.51 -2.60 -5.05
C GLN A 95 10.18 -1.24 -4.42
N ALA A 96 9.57 -0.33 -5.17
CA ALA A 96 9.14 0.97 -4.65
C ALA A 96 7.97 0.83 -3.66
N ALA A 97 7.03 -0.08 -3.91
CA ALA A 97 5.83 -0.26 -3.11
C ALA A 97 6.08 -1.12 -1.84
N ALA A 98 6.98 -2.09 -1.88
CA ALA A 98 7.19 -3.03 -0.78
C ALA A 98 7.46 -2.35 0.58
N PRO A 99 8.31 -1.31 0.72
CA PRO A 99 8.49 -0.63 2.00
C PRO A 99 7.23 0.11 2.47
N VAL A 100 6.43 0.64 1.55
CA VAL A 100 5.18 1.32 1.91
C VAL A 100 4.18 0.30 2.45
N GLY A 101 4.04 -0.84 1.80
CA GLY A 101 3.20 -1.95 2.28
C GLY A 101 3.64 -2.48 3.63
N ALA A 102 4.95 -2.62 3.86
CA ALA A 102 5.50 -3.01 5.17
C ALA A 102 5.09 -2.04 6.28
N TRP A 103 5.24 -0.72 6.05
CA TRP A 103 4.82 0.30 7.00
C TRP A 103 3.32 0.29 7.28
N MET A 104 2.48 0.12 6.25
CA MET A 104 1.03 0.01 6.43
C MET A 104 0.66 -1.25 7.22
N THR A 105 1.32 -2.37 6.97
CA THR A 105 1.12 -3.60 7.74
C THR A 105 1.53 -3.41 9.21
N PHE A 106 2.66 -2.76 9.45
CA PHE A 106 3.12 -2.44 10.81
C PHE A 106 2.12 -1.53 11.53
N ILE A 107 1.66 -0.45 10.89
CA ILE A 107 0.64 0.46 11.45
C ILE A 107 -0.65 -0.31 11.76
N ALA A 108 -1.11 -1.18 10.86
CA ALA A 108 -2.30 -2.00 11.10
C ALA A 108 -2.12 -2.93 12.31
N LEU A 109 -0.97 -3.58 12.47
CA LEU A 109 -0.69 -4.45 13.62
C LEU A 109 -0.64 -3.66 14.93
N VAL A 110 0.06 -2.54 14.97
CA VAL A 110 0.19 -1.70 16.17
C VAL A 110 -1.17 -1.10 16.57
N THR A 111 -1.88 -0.51 15.61
CA THR A 111 -3.20 0.07 15.90
C THR A 111 -4.23 -0.99 16.24
N GLY A 112 -4.14 -2.19 15.65
CA GLY A 112 -4.97 -3.32 16.00
C GLY A 112 -4.73 -3.81 17.44
N ALA A 113 -3.46 -3.89 17.87
CA ALA A 113 -3.11 -4.23 19.25
C ALA A 113 -3.63 -3.18 20.26
N ILE A 114 -3.47 -1.89 19.94
CA ILE A 114 -4.00 -0.79 20.79
C ILE A 114 -5.53 -0.86 20.87
N TRP A 115 -6.21 -1.16 19.77
CA TRP A 115 -7.67 -1.30 19.73
C TRP A 115 -8.16 -2.58 20.44
N GLY A 116 -7.41 -3.67 20.30
CA GLY A 116 -7.73 -4.96 20.95
C GLY A 116 -7.74 -4.88 22.47
N LYS A 117 -6.88 -4.07 23.09
CA LYS A 117 -6.80 -3.98 24.56
C LYS A 117 -8.10 -3.55 25.23
N PRO A 118 -8.77 -2.43 24.86
CA PRO A 118 -10.07 -2.07 25.41
C PRO A 118 -11.21 -2.96 24.93
N THR A 119 -11.11 -3.57 23.75
CA THR A 119 -12.20 -4.34 23.12
C THR A 119 -12.24 -5.80 23.59
N TRP A 120 -11.07 -6.43 23.68
CA TRP A 120 -10.91 -7.87 23.98
C TRP A 120 -10.17 -8.14 25.28
N GLY A 121 -9.67 -7.12 25.97
CA GLY A 121 -8.87 -7.26 27.20
C GLY A 121 -7.40 -7.64 26.96
N ALA A 122 -7.00 -7.90 25.74
CA ALA A 122 -5.64 -8.36 25.37
C ALA A 122 -5.02 -7.48 24.28
N TRP A 123 -3.69 -7.30 24.35
CA TRP A 123 -2.94 -6.62 23.29
C TRP A 123 -2.75 -7.49 22.05
N TRP A 124 -2.72 -8.80 22.22
CA TRP A 124 -2.46 -9.76 21.17
C TRP A 124 -3.17 -11.09 21.47
N VAL A 125 -3.72 -11.68 20.43
CA VAL A 125 -4.28 -13.03 20.45
C VAL A 125 -3.73 -13.76 19.22
N TRP A 126 -3.29 -15.01 19.42
CA TRP A 126 -2.80 -15.84 18.33
C TRP A 126 -3.97 -16.44 17.56
N ASP A 127 -4.72 -15.60 16.89
CA ASP A 127 -5.74 -16.04 15.95
C ASP A 127 -5.24 -16.03 14.49
N ALA A 128 -6.05 -16.57 13.59
CA ALA A 128 -5.66 -16.72 12.19
C ALA A 128 -5.46 -15.35 11.50
N ARG A 129 -6.23 -14.30 11.87
CA ARG A 129 -6.15 -12.98 11.25
C ARG A 129 -4.91 -12.20 11.68
N LEU A 130 -4.65 -12.12 12.99
CA LEU A 130 -3.50 -11.41 13.50
C LEU A 130 -2.20 -12.09 13.08
N THR A 131 -2.17 -13.43 13.17
CA THR A 131 -1.02 -14.24 12.77
C THR A 131 -0.72 -14.07 11.26
N SER A 132 -1.72 -14.15 10.39
CA SER A 132 -1.52 -13.97 8.96
C SER A 132 -1.15 -12.53 8.58
N MET A 133 -1.63 -11.51 9.31
CA MET A 133 -1.13 -10.13 9.14
C MET A 133 0.33 -9.98 9.58
N LEU A 134 0.76 -10.67 10.63
CA LEU A 134 2.18 -10.70 11.02
C LEU A 134 3.04 -11.41 9.96
N ILE A 135 2.56 -12.53 9.41
CA ILE A 135 3.21 -13.21 8.27
C ILE A 135 3.32 -12.25 7.08
N LEU A 136 2.29 -11.45 6.79
CA LEU A 136 2.34 -10.46 5.71
C LEU A 136 3.48 -9.44 5.92
N LEU A 137 3.70 -8.99 7.15
CA LEU A 137 4.83 -8.10 7.48
C LEU A 137 6.17 -8.78 7.18
N PHE A 138 6.35 -10.04 7.58
CA PHE A 138 7.57 -10.80 7.28
C PHE A 138 7.75 -11.06 5.78
N LEU A 139 6.67 -11.29 5.04
CA LEU A 139 6.73 -11.41 3.58
C LEU A 139 7.22 -10.11 2.92
N TYR A 140 6.77 -8.94 3.40
CA TYR A 140 7.30 -7.65 2.96
C TYR A 140 8.78 -7.50 3.28
N PHE A 141 9.19 -7.84 4.50
CA PHE A 141 10.61 -7.80 4.88
C PHE A 141 11.45 -8.75 4.03
N GLY A 142 10.92 -9.93 3.69
CA GLY A 142 11.57 -10.87 2.78
C GLY A 142 11.78 -10.27 1.39
N VAL A 143 10.76 -9.62 0.80
CA VAL A 143 10.88 -8.93 -0.49
C VAL A 143 11.92 -7.82 -0.44
N ILE A 144 11.91 -7.00 0.61
CA ILE A 144 12.87 -5.90 0.79
C ILE A 144 14.30 -6.46 0.96
N ALA A 145 14.46 -7.47 1.78
CA ALA A 145 15.76 -8.09 2.05
C ALA A 145 16.36 -8.74 0.79
N LEU A 146 15.57 -9.49 0.03
CA LEU A 146 16.01 -10.09 -1.24
C LEU A 146 16.43 -9.02 -2.25
N GLY A 147 15.67 -7.93 -2.36
CA GLY A 147 15.99 -6.81 -3.25
C GLY A 147 17.29 -6.11 -2.92
N GLN A 148 17.71 -6.13 -1.64
CA GLN A 148 18.93 -5.48 -1.17
C GLN A 148 20.12 -6.44 -1.11
N ALA A 149 19.91 -7.70 -0.77
CA ALA A 149 21.00 -8.69 -0.56
C ALA A 149 21.56 -9.24 -1.88
N ILE A 150 20.75 -9.32 -2.93
CA ILE A 150 21.19 -9.87 -4.21
C ILE A 150 21.75 -8.76 -5.08
N SER A 151 23.07 -8.80 -5.34
CA SER A 151 23.79 -7.76 -6.09
C SER A 151 23.40 -7.71 -7.58
N ASN A 152 23.09 -8.86 -8.21
CA ASN A 152 22.60 -8.92 -9.57
C ASN A 152 21.13 -8.51 -9.64
N ARG A 153 20.82 -7.39 -10.29
CA ARG A 153 19.46 -6.81 -10.35
C ARG A 153 18.42 -7.74 -10.97
N ASP A 154 18.76 -8.48 -12.02
CA ASP A 154 17.80 -9.37 -12.67
C ASP A 154 17.48 -10.59 -11.79
N SER A 155 18.47 -11.10 -11.06
CA SER A 155 18.29 -12.15 -10.07
C SER A 155 17.48 -11.67 -8.86
N ALA A 156 17.76 -10.48 -8.36
CA ALA A 156 16.98 -9.84 -7.29
C ALA A 156 15.52 -9.65 -7.69
N ALA A 157 15.28 -9.11 -8.89
CA ALA A 157 13.93 -8.92 -9.43
C ALA A 157 13.15 -10.23 -9.52
N LYS A 158 13.77 -11.30 -10.00
CA LYS A 158 13.15 -12.64 -10.09
C LYS A 158 12.84 -13.21 -8.70
N ALA A 159 13.78 -13.12 -7.74
CA ALA A 159 13.58 -13.61 -6.39
C ALA A 159 12.45 -12.86 -5.68
N CYS A 160 12.41 -11.53 -5.76
CA CYS A 160 11.34 -10.70 -5.22
C CYS A 160 9.99 -11.03 -5.85
N ALA A 161 9.94 -11.19 -7.19
CA ALA A 161 8.74 -11.55 -7.91
C ALA A 161 8.17 -12.91 -7.48
N VAL A 162 9.03 -13.93 -7.36
CA VAL A 162 8.62 -15.27 -6.90
C VAL A 162 8.07 -15.21 -5.48
N LEU A 163 8.76 -14.52 -4.57
CA LEU A 163 8.30 -14.38 -3.18
C LEU A 163 6.95 -13.62 -3.12
N ALA A 164 6.78 -12.56 -3.91
CA ALA A 164 5.52 -11.81 -3.94
C ALA A 164 4.36 -12.66 -4.48
N ILE A 165 4.59 -13.47 -5.54
CA ILE A 165 3.58 -14.36 -6.13
C ILE A 165 3.22 -15.49 -5.16
N VAL A 166 4.19 -16.11 -4.51
CA VAL A 166 3.92 -17.17 -3.53
C VAL A 166 3.23 -16.59 -2.30
N GLY A 167 3.73 -15.48 -1.80
CA GLY A 167 3.20 -14.85 -0.59
C GLY A 167 1.77 -14.30 -0.73
N VAL A 168 1.27 -14.03 -1.95
CA VAL A 168 -0.09 -13.54 -2.14
C VAL A 168 -1.17 -14.51 -1.69
N ILE A 169 -0.85 -15.80 -1.56
CA ILE A 169 -1.73 -16.83 -1.00
C ILE A 169 -2.16 -16.48 0.43
N ASN A 170 -1.35 -15.71 1.16
CA ASN A 170 -1.68 -15.24 2.50
C ASN A 170 -2.84 -14.23 2.53
N ILE A 171 -3.12 -13.52 1.43
CA ILE A 171 -4.17 -12.49 1.38
C ILE A 171 -5.59 -13.09 1.55
N PRO A 172 -6.00 -14.14 0.81
CA PRO A 172 -7.25 -14.84 1.11
C PRO A 172 -7.35 -15.34 2.55
N ILE A 173 -6.25 -15.84 3.13
CA ILE A 173 -6.23 -16.31 4.53
C ILE A 173 -6.58 -15.16 5.47
N ILE A 174 -5.96 -13.98 5.32
CA ILE A 174 -6.31 -12.77 6.10
C ILE A 174 -7.79 -12.43 5.91
N LYS A 175 -8.27 -12.38 4.67
CA LYS A 175 -9.64 -11.94 4.35
C LYS A 175 -10.70 -12.87 4.94
N TYR A 176 -10.56 -14.18 4.74
CA TYR A 176 -11.56 -15.17 5.11
C TYR A 176 -11.31 -15.81 6.49
N SER A 177 -10.26 -15.39 7.20
CA SER A 177 -9.94 -15.94 8.53
C SER A 177 -11.10 -15.85 9.53
N VAL A 178 -11.93 -14.82 9.44
CA VAL A 178 -13.10 -14.63 10.33
C VAL A 178 -14.23 -15.60 10.01
N GLU A 179 -14.32 -16.07 8.76
CA GLU A 179 -15.34 -17.02 8.31
C GLU A 179 -14.88 -18.47 8.50
N TRP A 180 -13.56 -18.73 8.35
CA TRP A 180 -13.01 -20.09 8.40
C TRP A 180 -12.59 -20.55 9.79
N TRP A 181 -12.28 -19.61 10.69
CA TRP A 181 -11.82 -19.90 12.05
C TRP A 181 -12.49 -19.01 13.08
N ASN A 182 -12.56 -19.50 14.30
CA ASN A 182 -12.97 -18.67 15.43
C ASN A 182 -11.93 -17.59 15.71
N THR A 183 -12.34 -16.33 15.69
CA THR A 183 -11.49 -15.17 15.94
C THR A 183 -12.29 -14.12 16.74
N LEU A 184 -11.59 -13.34 17.54
CA LEU A 184 -12.17 -12.18 18.23
C LEU A 184 -12.40 -10.99 17.30
N HIS A 185 -11.84 -11.05 16.09
CA HIS A 185 -11.93 -9.95 15.13
C HIS A 185 -13.34 -9.85 14.53
N GLN A 186 -13.86 -8.64 14.48
CA GLN A 186 -15.18 -8.37 13.90
C GLN A 186 -15.20 -8.65 12.39
N PRO A 187 -16.37 -9.07 11.83
CA PRO A 187 -16.55 -9.20 10.39
C PRO A 187 -16.40 -7.84 9.68
N ALA A 188 -16.26 -7.86 8.36
CA ALA A 188 -16.07 -6.65 7.58
C ALA A 188 -17.29 -5.72 7.69
N THR A 189 -17.07 -4.47 8.10
CA THR A 189 -18.11 -3.43 8.21
C THR A 189 -18.61 -2.96 6.85
N PHE A 190 -17.78 -3.10 5.80
CA PHE A 190 -18.11 -2.77 4.42
C PHE A 190 -18.07 -4.02 3.57
N THR A 191 -19.20 -4.30 2.92
CA THR A 191 -19.31 -5.27 1.84
C THR A 191 -19.80 -4.55 0.57
N VAL A 192 -19.54 -5.13 -0.59
CA VAL A 192 -19.98 -4.54 -1.87
C VAL A 192 -21.49 -4.69 -2.06
N THR A 193 -22.09 -5.61 -1.31
CA THR A 193 -23.47 -6.07 -1.50
C THR A 193 -24.45 -5.55 -0.44
N GLU A 194 -23.96 -5.03 0.68
CA GLU A 194 -24.80 -4.62 1.81
C GLU A 194 -24.54 -3.16 2.21
N LYS A 195 -25.53 -2.55 2.85
CA LYS A 195 -25.37 -1.21 3.43
C LYS A 195 -24.35 -1.26 4.57
N PRO A 196 -23.53 -0.19 4.74
CA PRO A 196 -22.61 -0.12 5.88
C PRO A 196 -23.34 -0.36 7.21
N ALA A 197 -22.74 -1.16 8.09
CA ALA A 197 -23.31 -1.49 9.40
C ALA A 197 -23.20 -0.34 10.41
N MET A 198 -22.77 0.86 9.98
CA MET A 198 -22.62 2.05 10.82
C MET A 198 -23.27 3.28 10.17
N PRO A 199 -23.65 4.31 10.94
CA PRO A 199 -24.25 5.54 10.44
C PRO A 199 -23.29 6.35 9.55
N ALA A 200 -23.86 7.25 8.74
CA ALA A 200 -23.09 8.02 7.75
C ALA A 200 -22.00 8.88 8.38
N GLU A 201 -22.26 9.44 9.55
CA GLU A 201 -21.33 10.26 10.34
C GLU A 201 -20.04 9.50 10.71
N MET A 202 -20.08 8.18 10.73
CA MET A 202 -18.94 7.30 11.03
C MET A 202 -18.29 6.74 9.76
N TRP A 203 -19.07 6.27 8.78
CA TRP A 203 -18.46 5.64 7.59
C TRP A 203 -17.94 6.63 6.56
N VAL A 204 -18.54 7.84 6.44
CA VAL A 204 -18.03 8.84 5.48
C VAL A 204 -16.60 9.26 5.79
N PRO A 205 -16.25 9.68 7.03
CA PRO A 205 -14.85 9.97 7.34
C PRO A 205 -13.93 8.75 7.16
N LEU A 206 -14.41 7.52 7.39
CA LEU A 206 -13.63 6.33 7.12
C LEU A 206 -13.34 6.16 5.62
N LEU A 207 -14.32 6.40 4.76
CA LEU A 207 -14.11 6.37 3.31
C LEU A 207 -13.11 7.44 2.86
N LEU A 208 -13.21 8.66 3.41
CA LEU A 208 -12.23 9.73 3.12
C LEU A 208 -10.82 9.31 3.52
N MET A 209 -10.66 8.68 4.69
CA MET A 209 -9.37 8.15 5.15
C MET A 209 -8.85 7.04 4.23
N VAL A 210 -9.69 6.10 3.83
CA VAL A 210 -9.29 5.04 2.88
C VAL A 210 -8.80 5.67 1.57
N LEU A 211 -9.58 6.55 0.95
CA LEU A 211 -9.18 7.22 -0.29
C LEU A 211 -7.92 8.08 -0.11
N GLY A 212 -7.79 8.77 1.02
CA GLY A 212 -6.61 9.55 1.38
C GLY A 212 -5.35 8.70 1.49
N PHE A 213 -5.43 7.53 2.11
CA PHE A 213 -4.33 6.57 2.21
C PHE A 213 -3.92 6.01 0.84
N TYR A 214 -4.88 5.74 -0.06
CA TYR A 214 -4.56 5.33 -1.43
C TYR A 214 -3.93 6.48 -2.24
N CYS A 215 -4.38 7.71 -2.07
CA CYS A 215 -3.71 8.88 -2.66
C CYS A 215 -2.28 9.04 -2.13
N PHE A 216 -2.08 8.90 -0.82
CA PHE A 216 -0.76 8.90 -0.19
C PHE A 216 0.14 7.80 -0.76
N PHE A 217 -0.37 6.58 -0.86
CA PHE A 217 0.33 5.47 -1.48
C PHE A 217 0.75 5.79 -2.92
N GLY A 218 -0.20 6.28 -3.73
CA GLY A 218 0.08 6.69 -5.11
C GLY A 218 1.20 7.74 -5.19
N ALA A 219 1.14 8.78 -4.35
CA ALA A 219 2.17 9.82 -4.31
C ALA A 219 3.54 9.25 -3.93
N VAL A 220 3.63 8.48 -2.84
CA VAL A 220 4.90 7.93 -2.34
C VAL A 220 5.49 6.92 -3.32
N VAL A 221 4.68 6.00 -3.86
CA VAL A 221 5.16 5.00 -4.83
C VAL A 221 5.63 5.67 -6.11
N LEU A 222 4.90 6.66 -6.64
CA LEU A 222 5.34 7.41 -7.82
C LEU A 222 6.67 8.16 -7.56
N MET A 223 6.83 8.81 -6.40
CA MET A 223 8.11 9.46 -6.05
C MET A 223 9.25 8.44 -5.99
N ARG A 224 9.05 7.31 -5.34
CA ARG A 224 10.07 6.26 -5.23
C ARG A 224 10.41 5.62 -6.57
N MET A 225 9.41 5.34 -7.39
CA MET A 225 9.61 4.82 -8.76
C MET A 225 10.38 5.82 -9.61
N ARG A 226 10.04 7.11 -9.57
CA ARG A 226 10.74 8.17 -10.30
C ARG A 226 12.21 8.23 -9.90
N LEU A 227 12.50 8.19 -8.59
CA LEU A 227 13.88 8.18 -8.08
C LEU A 227 14.64 6.94 -8.57
N GLU A 228 14.02 5.77 -8.53
CA GLU A 228 14.67 4.53 -8.96
C GLU A 228 14.89 4.50 -10.49
N VAL A 229 13.96 5.04 -11.27
CA VAL A 229 14.13 5.22 -12.72
C VAL A 229 15.33 6.13 -13.03
N LEU A 230 15.46 7.27 -12.34
CA LEU A 230 16.62 8.15 -12.52
C LEU A 230 17.94 7.46 -12.17
N ARG A 231 17.96 6.65 -11.11
CA ARG A 231 19.14 5.88 -10.69
C ARG A 231 19.51 4.81 -11.71
N ARG A 232 18.52 4.08 -12.25
CA ARG A 232 18.75 3.01 -13.24
C ARG A 232 19.21 3.54 -14.59
N GLU A 233 18.65 4.70 -14.99
CA GLU A 233 18.90 5.35 -16.27
C GLU A 233 19.95 6.48 -16.20
N ALA A 234 20.76 6.55 -15.13
CA ALA A 234 21.69 7.65 -14.86
C ALA A 234 22.66 7.96 -16.01
N ARG A 235 22.97 6.94 -16.86
CA ARG A 235 23.83 7.10 -18.05
C ARG A 235 23.09 7.61 -19.28
N ALA A 236 21.76 7.59 -19.29
CA ALA A 236 20.97 8.04 -20.43
C ALA A 236 21.01 9.57 -20.58
N ALA A 237 21.07 10.05 -21.81
CA ALA A 237 21.15 11.50 -22.10
C ALA A 237 19.97 12.29 -21.52
N TRP A 238 18.76 11.71 -21.60
CA TRP A 238 17.56 12.36 -21.08
C TRP A 238 17.61 12.59 -19.55
N VAL A 239 18.20 11.64 -18.78
CA VAL A 239 18.36 11.80 -17.32
C VAL A 239 19.38 12.90 -17.00
N ARG A 240 20.51 12.90 -17.71
CA ARG A 240 21.53 13.96 -17.49
C ARG A 240 20.97 15.36 -17.77
N ASN A 241 20.16 15.51 -18.82
CA ASN A 241 19.51 16.76 -19.15
C ASN A 241 18.48 17.17 -18.09
N GLU A 242 17.68 16.21 -17.58
CA GLU A 242 16.69 16.45 -16.55
C GLU A 242 17.34 16.88 -15.23
N VAL A 243 18.39 16.17 -14.80
CA VAL A 243 19.14 16.50 -13.57
C VAL A 243 19.76 17.89 -13.68
N LYS A 244 20.35 18.24 -14.82
CA LYS A 244 20.90 19.59 -15.07
C LYS A 244 19.83 20.67 -14.93
N ALA A 245 18.67 20.49 -15.55
CA ALA A 245 17.54 21.41 -15.46
C ALA A 245 16.99 21.56 -14.03
N LEU A 246 16.99 20.47 -13.23
CA LEU A 246 16.58 20.52 -11.83
C LEU A 246 17.57 21.30 -10.95
N VAL A 247 18.87 21.13 -11.18
CA VAL A 247 19.91 21.88 -10.46
C VAL A 247 19.84 23.37 -10.79
N GLU A 248 19.69 23.73 -12.06
CA GLU A 248 19.53 25.11 -12.50
C GLU A 248 18.29 25.84 -11.94
N LYS A 249 17.22 25.09 -11.64
CA LYS A 249 16.01 25.65 -10.98
C LYS A 249 16.14 25.79 -9.47
N ALA A 250 17.07 25.06 -8.85
CA ALA A 250 17.29 25.09 -7.41
C ALA A 250 18.38 26.08 -6.99
N SER A 251 19.20 26.58 -7.95
CA SER A 251 20.19 27.64 -7.80
C SER A 251 19.56 29.02 -8.01
#